data_8af2500116c5bbdfb1b094fac9c6f24c
#
_entry.id   8af2500116c5bbdfb1b094fac9c6f24c
#
_cell.length_a   1.000
_cell.length_b   1.000
_cell.length_c   1.000
_cell.angle_alpha   90.00
_cell.angle_beta   90.00
_cell.angle_gamma   90.00
#
_symmetry.space_group_name_H-M   'P 1'
#
loop_
_entity.id
_entity.type
_entity.pdbx_description
1 polymer ?
#
loop_
_entity_poly.entity_id
_entity_poly.type
_entity_poly.pdbx_seq_one_letter_code
_entity_poly.pdbx_strand_id
1 'polypeptide(L)'
;MADFPLLLVGLKSLEKCTTDKVEPMLNKLNSKMKWTVTGIVAAVLVALGSSGAYAAYFAHKALPGVKIAGVSVTGMTRDQVKESIAQRVEDTIVTFDVDGATSQTTLADAGVTVDVDKTVDEAFEGNKNFFTEMKALFVKKDVAPVLVTDDLILSEFATTLAESTGTVAQDGTVVLGGDGVTFEGTEAVAGALIDTKTVKDGVLTQASTLTSGSVTLSPVQREPKVTTEDAAEKATEANALVAVDVSINTGTETVTATPAEKASWIEVTTNEDGSLKTPSVNLEKATAWVQATAEASNTAVVNGVNNVNSAGQVLTVFKEGRPGKSVNNVDAIAQALVESVNARTAYSAEFTYDEVQPTYESRQVAEGAENLVYQAADGEKWIDLNLSESAVIAYEGGTVVGGPYYMVPGAPATPTVTGTYHVYLKYAKQTMRGENVDGSKYETPNVPWVTYFTGSYAFHGAPWRSSFGWSGPGGSHGCVNMPVEAAKFIYDWSDYGTTVVSHY
;
A
#
# COMPACT_ATOMS: atom_id res chain seq x y z
N MET A 1 11.05 5.27 -79.17
CA MET A 1 10.89 5.58 -80.56
C MET A 1 9.47 6.05 -80.78
N ALA A 2 9.22 7.34 -80.72
CA ALA A 2 7.94 7.91 -81.12
C ALA A 2 8.16 9.38 -81.46
N ASP A 3 7.97 9.63 -82.67
CA ASP A 3 7.56 10.81 -83.44
C ASP A 3 8.28 12.15 -83.28
N PHE A 4 9.18 12.35 -84.16
CA PHE A 4 9.82 13.61 -84.51
C PHE A 4 9.16 14.32 -85.73
N PRO A 5 7.81 14.47 -85.88
CA PRO A 5 7.26 15.25 -87.02
C PRO A 5 6.78 16.67 -86.66
N LEU A 6 6.54 17.01 -85.37
CA LEU A 6 5.93 18.30 -85.00
C LEU A 6 6.91 19.48 -84.90
N LEU A 7 8.20 19.24 -84.70
CA LEU A 7 9.21 20.31 -84.61
C LEU A 7 9.59 20.84 -86.03
N LEU A 8 9.50 20.00 -87.05
CA LEU A 8 9.84 20.38 -88.42
C LEU A 8 8.73 21.24 -89.11
N VAL A 9 7.45 21.07 -88.69
CA VAL A 9 6.34 21.87 -89.20
C VAL A 9 6.34 23.29 -88.63
N GLY A 10 6.72 23.44 -87.31
CA GLY A 10 6.86 24.76 -86.70
C GLY A 10 8.01 25.61 -87.24
N LEU A 11 9.12 24.98 -87.60
CA LEU A 11 10.26 25.66 -88.23
C LEU A 11 9.97 26.11 -89.65
N LYS A 12 9.26 25.31 -90.43
CA LYS A 12 8.84 25.70 -91.78
C LYS A 12 7.79 26.83 -91.85
N SER A 13 6.93 26.93 -90.80
CA SER A 13 5.94 28.03 -90.68
C SER A 13 6.61 29.34 -90.26
N LEU A 14 7.63 29.30 -89.36
CA LEU A 14 8.40 30.45 -88.97
C LEU A 14 9.33 30.97 -90.06
N GLU A 15 9.91 30.07 -90.86
CA GLU A 15 10.75 30.44 -92.03
C GLU A 15 9.95 31.19 -93.09
N LYS A 16 8.71 30.78 -93.36
CA LYS A 16 7.83 31.41 -94.30
C LYS A 16 7.28 32.76 -93.81
N CYS A 17 7.09 32.97 -92.54
CA CYS A 17 6.61 34.22 -91.95
C CYS A 17 7.69 35.29 -91.81
N THR A 18 8.95 34.89 -91.69
CA THR A 18 10.09 35.83 -91.59
C THR A 18 10.65 36.24 -92.97
N THR A 19 10.64 35.38 -93.95
CA THR A 19 11.13 35.71 -95.29
C THR A 19 10.28 36.73 -96.04
N ASP A 20 8.96 36.63 -95.92
CA ASP A 20 8.04 37.52 -96.62
C ASP A 20 8.00 38.98 -96.10
N LYS A 21 8.39 39.21 -94.82
CA LYS A 21 8.39 40.55 -94.21
C LYS A 21 9.78 41.16 -94.05
N VAL A 22 10.82 40.38 -94.10
CA VAL A 22 12.20 40.84 -93.84
C VAL A 22 12.96 41.12 -95.09
N GLU A 23 12.70 40.41 -96.21
CA GLU A 23 13.34 40.65 -97.51
C GLU A 23 13.20 42.12 -98.06
N PRO A 24 12.02 42.75 -98.02
CA PRO A 24 11.87 44.09 -98.47
C PRO A 24 12.57 45.16 -97.58
N MET A 25 12.82 44.85 -96.26
CA MET A 25 13.57 45.73 -95.36
C MET A 25 15.09 45.56 -95.54
N LEU A 26 15.58 44.38 -95.80
CA LEU A 26 16.99 44.07 -96.00
C LEU A 26 17.52 44.67 -97.29
N ASN A 27 16.70 44.88 -98.32
CA ASN A 27 17.11 45.47 -99.59
C ASN A 27 17.39 46.99 -99.55
N LYS A 28 16.99 47.65 -98.43
CA LYS A 28 17.24 49.09 -98.20
C LYS A 28 18.46 49.34 -97.32
N LEU A 29 19.13 48.30 -96.81
CA LEU A 29 20.26 48.40 -95.95
C LEU A 29 21.59 48.31 -96.75
N ASN A 30 22.63 49.03 -96.28
CA ASN A 30 23.98 48.93 -96.82
C ASN A 30 24.54 47.51 -96.55
N SER A 31 25.43 47.01 -97.43
CA SER A 31 25.98 45.64 -97.42
C SER A 31 26.51 45.20 -96.02
N LYS A 32 27.19 46.07 -95.29
CA LYS A 32 27.67 45.80 -93.92
C LYS A 32 26.52 45.61 -92.94
N MET A 33 25.46 46.41 -93.07
CA MET A 33 24.32 46.37 -92.20
C MET A 33 23.44 45.14 -92.46
N LYS A 34 23.40 44.64 -93.68
CA LYS A 34 22.75 43.35 -93.98
C LYS A 34 23.39 42.17 -93.29
N TRP A 35 24.71 42.09 -93.32
CA TRP A 35 25.46 41.04 -92.62
C TRP A 35 25.30 41.11 -91.06
N THR A 36 25.22 42.30 -90.53
CA THR A 36 25.05 42.50 -89.07
C THR A 36 23.63 42.04 -88.62
N VAL A 37 22.59 42.43 -89.40
CA VAL A 37 21.21 42.03 -89.14
C VAL A 37 20.99 40.49 -89.33
N THR A 38 21.57 39.94 -90.44
CA THR A 38 21.52 38.49 -90.63
C THR A 38 22.26 37.70 -89.57
N GLY A 39 23.40 38.21 -89.09
CA GLY A 39 24.17 37.63 -87.99
C GLY A 39 23.41 37.67 -86.63
N ILE A 40 22.76 38.83 -86.36
CA ILE A 40 21.91 38.95 -85.17
C ILE A 40 20.70 38.03 -85.21
N VAL A 41 20.02 37.95 -86.35
CA VAL A 41 18.85 37.02 -86.53
C VAL A 41 19.30 35.56 -86.39
N ALA A 42 20.42 35.18 -87.02
CA ALA A 42 20.98 33.84 -86.87
C ALA A 42 21.40 33.55 -85.43
N ALA A 43 22.02 34.48 -84.76
CA ALA A 43 22.38 34.32 -83.35
C ALA A 43 21.17 34.20 -82.42
N VAL A 44 20.10 34.98 -82.68
CA VAL A 44 18.81 34.88 -82.00
C VAL A 44 18.13 33.54 -82.22
N LEU A 45 18.13 33.03 -83.46
CA LEU A 45 17.57 31.74 -83.82
C LEU A 45 18.34 30.57 -83.22
N VAL A 46 19.67 30.66 -83.15
CA VAL A 46 20.52 29.68 -82.45
C VAL A 46 20.28 29.75 -80.95
N ALA A 47 20.14 30.97 -80.40
CA ALA A 47 19.84 31.16 -79.00
C ALA A 47 18.44 30.63 -78.63
N LEU A 48 17.43 30.87 -79.44
CA LEU A 48 16.07 30.35 -79.26
C LEU A 48 15.99 28.82 -79.46
N GLY A 49 16.68 28.28 -80.46
CA GLY A 49 16.78 26.83 -80.66
C GLY A 49 17.51 26.09 -79.59
N SER A 50 18.61 26.67 -79.09
CA SER A 50 19.35 26.09 -77.93
C SER A 50 18.58 26.20 -76.62
N SER A 51 17.83 27.31 -76.41
CA SER A 51 17.00 27.47 -75.21
C SER A 51 15.78 26.52 -75.25
N GLY A 52 15.17 26.26 -76.45
CA GLY A 52 14.11 25.26 -76.58
C GLY A 52 14.59 23.82 -76.32
N ALA A 53 15.77 23.49 -76.81
CA ALA A 53 16.39 22.19 -76.60
C ALA A 53 16.76 22.00 -75.14
N TYR A 54 17.23 23.07 -74.41
CA TYR A 54 17.51 23.07 -72.98
C TYR A 54 16.23 22.86 -72.18
N ALA A 55 15.17 23.61 -72.45
CA ALA A 55 13.89 23.47 -71.77
C ALA A 55 13.29 22.07 -71.96
N ALA A 56 13.34 21.54 -73.20
CA ALA A 56 12.88 20.17 -73.46
C ALA A 56 13.68 19.08 -72.71
N TYR A 57 14.99 19.27 -72.57
CA TYR A 57 15.85 18.32 -71.81
C TYR A 57 15.56 18.33 -70.30
N PHE A 58 15.32 19.51 -69.74
CA PHE A 58 15.08 19.67 -68.29
C PHE A 58 13.60 19.66 -67.89
N ALA A 59 12.67 19.50 -68.84
CA ALA A 59 11.22 19.51 -68.56
C ALA A 59 10.80 18.52 -67.41
N HIS A 60 11.49 17.39 -67.37
CA HIS A 60 11.24 16.33 -66.39
C HIS A 60 12.48 15.99 -65.48
N LYS A 61 13.49 16.87 -65.50
CA LYS A 61 14.73 16.68 -64.76
C LYS A 61 15.06 17.89 -63.92
N ALA A 62 15.75 17.67 -62.81
CA ALA A 62 16.21 18.73 -61.94
C ALA A 62 17.13 19.70 -62.69
N LEU A 63 16.89 20.97 -62.50
CA LEU A 63 17.60 22.05 -63.19
C LEU A 63 19.08 22.14 -62.74
N PRO A 64 19.96 22.73 -63.60
CA PRO A 64 21.34 23.00 -63.21
C PRO A 64 21.42 23.85 -61.95
N GLY A 65 22.33 23.50 -61.08
CA GLY A 65 22.55 24.21 -59.80
C GLY A 65 21.59 23.87 -58.71
N VAL A 66 20.62 22.98 -58.93
CA VAL A 66 19.76 22.44 -57.85
C VAL A 66 20.53 21.38 -57.07
N LYS A 67 20.52 21.59 -55.78
CA LYS A 67 21.07 20.65 -54.76
C LYS A 67 19.98 20.31 -53.75
N ILE A 68 20.10 19.16 -53.14
CA ILE A 68 19.30 18.76 -51.98
C ILE A 68 20.28 18.39 -50.84
N ALA A 69 20.19 19.08 -49.75
CA ALA A 69 21.13 18.90 -48.64
C ALA A 69 22.59 18.86 -49.11
N GLY A 70 23.00 19.91 -49.86
CA GLY A 70 24.36 20.07 -50.39
C GLY A 70 24.74 19.22 -51.60
N VAL A 71 24.00 18.16 -51.93
CA VAL A 71 24.30 17.23 -53.03
C VAL A 71 23.58 17.62 -54.28
N SER A 72 24.32 17.71 -55.43
CA SER A 72 23.75 18.07 -56.71
C SER A 72 22.87 16.96 -57.26
N VAL A 73 21.64 17.35 -57.64
CA VAL A 73 20.68 16.44 -58.30
C VAL A 73 20.43 16.83 -59.78
N THR A 74 21.27 17.72 -60.31
CA THR A 74 21.19 18.25 -61.68
C THR A 74 21.04 17.11 -62.69
N GLY A 75 20.01 17.19 -63.56
CA GLY A 75 19.77 16.25 -64.63
C GLY A 75 19.13 14.92 -64.22
N MET A 76 18.86 14.71 -62.92
CA MET A 76 18.13 13.55 -62.41
C MET A 76 16.62 13.71 -62.68
N THR A 77 15.91 12.63 -62.93
CA THR A 77 14.45 12.58 -62.94
C THR A 77 13.90 12.62 -61.54
N ARG A 78 12.60 12.90 -61.35
CA ARG A 78 11.94 12.89 -60.04
C ARG A 78 12.14 11.56 -59.31
N ASP A 79 12.00 10.43 -60.01
CA ASP A 79 12.16 9.11 -59.40
C ASP A 79 13.61 8.84 -58.96
N GLN A 80 14.60 9.27 -59.79
CA GLN A 80 16.00 9.19 -59.39
C GLN A 80 16.34 10.07 -58.19
N VAL A 81 15.72 11.25 -58.08
CA VAL A 81 15.91 12.10 -56.93
C VAL A 81 15.26 11.49 -55.69
N LYS A 82 14.04 10.92 -55.79
CA LYS A 82 13.38 10.19 -54.71
C LYS A 82 14.24 9.05 -54.20
N GLU A 83 14.73 8.21 -55.11
CA GLU A 83 15.61 7.08 -54.76
C GLU A 83 16.90 7.56 -54.10
N SER A 84 17.52 8.63 -54.62
CA SER A 84 18.73 9.21 -54.03
C SER A 84 18.50 9.78 -52.59
N ILE A 85 17.35 10.42 -52.36
CA ILE A 85 17.00 10.91 -51.02
C ILE A 85 16.72 9.72 -50.09
N ALA A 86 15.91 8.74 -50.50
CA ALA A 86 15.59 7.56 -49.70
C ALA A 86 16.86 6.82 -49.29
N GLN A 87 17.78 6.58 -50.22
CA GLN A 87 19.06 5.93 -49.93
C GLN A 87 19.90 6.73 -48.91
N ARG A 88 19.98 8.06 -49.10
CA ARG A 88 20.71 8.93 -48.16
C ARG A 88 20.07 8.96 -46.78
N VAL A 89 18.75 8.90 -46.68
CA VAL A 89 18.05 8.79 -45.38
C VAL A 89 18.44 7.50 -44.67
N GLU A 90 18.43 6.36 -45.38
CA GLU A 90 18.84 5.07 -44.82
C GLU A 90 20.32 5.06 -44.43
N ASP A 91 21.21 5.66 -45.24
CA ASP A 91 22.64 5.72 -45.00
C ASP A 91 23.03 6.74 -43.90
N THR A 92 22.10 7.61 -43.50
CA THR A 92 22.37 8.63 -42.45
C THR A 92 22.36 8.01 -41.06
N ILE A 93 23.55 7.88 -40.50
CA ILE A 93 23.77 7.41 -39.11
C ILE A 93 24.19 8.59 -38.24
N VAL A 94 23.50 8.76 -37.15
CA VAL A 94 23.88 9.71 -36.09
C VAL A 94 24.68 8.97 -35.03
N THR A 95 25.93 9.38 -34.83
CA THR A 95 26.80 8.84 -33.81
C THR A 95 26.84 9.84 -32.65
N PHE A 96 26.52 9.37 -31.46
CA PHE A 96 26.69 10.14 -30.21
C PHE A 96 27.95 9.64 -29.49
N ASP A 97 28.81 10.60 -29.15
CA ASP A 97 30.06 10.35 -28.42
C ASP A 97 29.97 10.99 -27.02
N VAL A 98 30.03 10.17 -26.00
CA VAL A 98 30.05 10.57 -24.58
C VAL A 98 31.37 10.09 -23.98
N ASP A 99 32.29 10.97 -23.76
CA ASP A 99 33.61 10.68 -23.17
C ASP A 99 34.34 9.49 -23.85
N GLY A 100 34.18 9.36 -25.18
CA GLY A 100 34.81 8.30 -25.98
C GLY A 100 33.97 7.01 -26.10
N ALA A 101 32.85 6.90 -25.41
CA ALA A 101 31.85 5.86 -25.64
C ALA A 101 30.88 6.30 -26.72
N THR A 102 30.74 5.50 -27.79
CA THR A 102 29.90 5.85 -28.94
C THR A 102 28.64 5.01 -29.00
N SER A 103 27.51 5.69 -29.26
CA SER A 103 26.20 5.09 -29.57
C SER A 103 25.77 5.54 -30.96
N GLN A 104 25.12 4.69 -31.72
CA GLN A 104 24.66 4.98 -33.07
C GLN A 104 23.17 4.75 -33.21
N THR A 105 22.52 5.59 -34.01
CA THR A 105 21.10 5.44 -34.35
C THR A 105 20.85 5.84 -35.80
N THR A 106 19.78 5.32 -36.39
CA THR A 106 19.24 5.81 -37.65
C THR A 106 18.30 7.01 -37.41
N LEU A 107 18.00 7.78 -38.45
CA LEU A 107 17.00 8.85 -38.28
C LEU A 107 15.62 8.31 -37.92
N ALA A 108 15.21 7.17 -38.50
CA ALA A 108 13.92 6.52 -38.26
C ALA A 108 13.79 6.04 -36.80
N ASP A 109 14.82 5.38 -36.25
CA ASP A 109 14.84 4.91 -34.87
C ASP A 109 14.78 6.08 -33.86
N ALA A 110 15.32 7.24 -34.25
CA ALA A 110 15.22 8.46 -33.48
C ALA A 110 13.92 9.26 -33.69
N GLY A 111 12.94 8.73 -34.45
CA GLY A 111 11.66 9.37 -34.68
C GLY A 111 11.69 10.51 -35.68
N VAL A 112 12.70 10.57 -36.57
CA VAL A 112 12.82 11.59 -37.62
C VAL A 112 12.80 10.94 -38.98
N THR A 113 11.89 11.39 -39.83
CA THR A 113 11.77 10.94 -41.20
C THR A 113 11.80 12.13 -42.18
N VAL A 114 11.96 11.87 -43.48
CA VAL A 114 11.96 12.89 -44.51
C VAL A 114 10.74 12.70 -45.41
N ASP A 115 9.95 13.75 -45.59
CA ASP A 115 8.91 13.80 -46.62
C ASP A 115 9.59 13.93 -47.98
N VAL A 116 9.90 12.78 -48.56
CA VAL A 116 10.64 12.68 -49.84
C VAL A 116 9.86 13.36 -50.95
N ASP A 117 8.53 13.20 -50.99
CA ASP A 117 7.69 13.78 -52.05
C ASP A 117 7.70 15.31 -52.00
N LYS A 118 7.50 15.90 -50.82
CA LYS A 118 7.57 17.35 -50.67
C LYS A 118 8.97 17.90 -50.94
N THR A 119 10.01 17.22 -50.47
CA THR A 119 11.40 17.63 -50.73
C THR A 119 11.69 17.66 -52.25
N VAL A 120 11.23 16.65 -52.98
CA VAL A 120 11.35 16.60 -54.44
C VAL A 120 10.51 17.67 -55.13
N ASP A 121 9.28 17.91 -54.64
CA ASP A 121 8.43 18.98 -55.19
C ASP A 121 9.08 20.36 -55.04
N GLU A 122 9.71 20.66 -53.94
CA GLU A 122 10.47 21.88 -53.73
C GLU A 122 11.69 21.99 -54.68
N ALA A 123 12.40 20.86 -54.88
CA ALA A 123 13.54 20.83 -55.81
C ALA A 123 13.14 21.11 -57.25
N PHE A 124 11.94 20.64 -57.65
CA PHE A 124 11.41 20.80 -59.04
C PHE A 124 10.49 22.03 -59.20
N GLU A 125 10.35 22.87 -58.18
CA GLU A 125 9.52 24.08 -58.26
C GLU A 125 9.96 25.03 -59.38
N GLY A 126 11.25 25.09 -59.70
CA GLY A 126 11.82 25.88 -60.79
C GLY A 126 11.43 25.44 -62.17
N ASN A 127 10.93 24.20 -62.37
CA ASN A 127 10.52 23.62 -63.68
C ASN A 127 9.12 24.06 -64.09
N LYS A 128 8.47 24.99 -63.41
CA LYS A 128 7.08 25.40 -63.64
C LYS A 128 6.93 26.31 -64.87
N ASN A 129 7.97 27.04 -65.29
CA ASN A 129 7.92 27.91 -66.47
C ASN A 129 9.31 28.20 -67.07
N PHE A 130 9.37 28.56 -68.36
CA PHE A 130 10.61 28.82 -69.08
C PHE A 130 11.52 29.87 -68.47
N PHE A 131 10.97 30.93 -67.85
CA PHE A 131 11.77 31.98 -67.24
C PHE A 131 12.48 31.52 -65.98
N THR A 132 11.87 30.67 -65.18
CA THR A 132 12.49 30.07 -64.01
C THR A 132 13.55 29.05 -64.43
N GLU A 133 13.34 28.27 -65.43
CA GLU A 133 14.32 27.34 -66.03
C GLU A 133 15.59 28.08 -66.54
N MET A 134 15.43 29.18 -67.21
CA MET A 134 16.55 30.04 -67.69
C MET A 134 17.28 30.71 -66.50
N LYS A 135 16.57 31.14 -65.45
CA LYS A 135 17.15 31.73 -64.26
C LYS A 135 18.04 30.74 -63.51
N ALA A 136 17.71 29.45 -63.57
CA ALA A 136 18.46 28.37 -62.88
C ALA A 136 19.90 28.22 -63.44
N LEU A 137 20.20 28.71 -64.67
CA LEU A 137 21.59 28.77 -65.11
C LEU A 137 22.50 29.69 -64.35
N PHE A 138 21.92 30.64 -63.61
CA PHE A 138 22.66 31.67 -62.86
C PHE A 138 22.46 31.66 -61.37
N VAL A 139 21.43 30.94 -60.88
CA VAL A 139 21.06 30.87 -59.46
C VAL A 139 21.13 29.44 -58.99
N LYS A 140 22.00 29.19 -58.00
CA LYS A 140 22.07 27.90 -57.31
C LYS A 140 20.94 27.84 -56.28
N LYS A 141 20.23 26.70 -56.18
CA LYS A 141 19.18 26.43 -55.20
C LYS A 141 19.60 25.20 -54.42
N ASP A 142 19.80 25.35 -53.13
CA ASP A 142 19.98 24.21 -52.20
C ASP A 142 18.69 24.04 -51.42
N VAL A 143 18.06 22.87 -51.54
CA VAL A 143 16.78 22.55 -50.92
C VAL A 143 17.07 21.75 -49.66
N ALA A 144 16.58 22.24 -48.53
CA ALA A 144 16.63 21.45 -47.27
C ALA A 144 15.60 20.29 -47.34
N PRO A 145 15.92 19.12 -46.81
CA PRO A 145 14.93 18.07 -46.67
C PRO A 145 13.76 18.52 -45.81
N VAL A 146 12.54 18.19 -46.21
CA VAL A 146 11.34 18.43 -45.41
C VAL A 146 11.26 17.34 -44.35
N LEU A 147 11.59 17.69 -43.11
CA LEU A 147 11.59 16.77 -42.00
C LEU A 147 10.18 16.57 -41.45
N VAL A 148 9.88 15.34 -41.05
CA VAL A 148 8.70 14.95 -40.26
C VAL A 148 9.21 14.32 -38.97
N THR A 149 8.87 14.92 -37.84
CA THR A 149 9.29 14.47 -36.52
C THR A 149 8.11 13.82 -35.78
N ASP A 150 8.34 12.67 -35.18
CA ASP A 150 7.50 12.13 -34.14
C ASP A 150 8.08 12.59 -32.81
N ASP A 151 7.46 13.60 -32.21
CA ASP A 151 7.98 14.23 -30.99
C ASP A 151 7.99 13.28 -29.77
N LEU A 152 7.12 12.25 -29.77
CA LEU A 152 7.11 11.25 -28.70
C LEU A 152 8.33 10.34 -28.83
N ILE A 153 8.55 9.76 -30.01
CA ILE A 153 9.68 8.85 -30.27
C ILE A 153 11.01 9.61 -30.10
N LEU A 154 11.11 10.83 -30.63
CA LEU A 154 12.34 11.64 -30.50
C LEU A 154 12.64 12.01 -29.05
N SER A 155 11.59 12.26 -28.25
CA SER A 155 11.75 12.56 -26.82
C SER A 155 12.14 11.33 -26.03
N GLU A 156 11.50 10.19 -26.31
CA GLU A 156 11.80 8.91 -25.68
C GLU A 156 13.23 8.46 -25.99
N PHE A 157 13.63 8.55 -27.27
CA PHE A 157 15.01 8.25 -27.67
C PHE A 157 16.04 9.12 -26.94
N ALA A 158 15.80 10.45 -26.90
CA ALA A 158 16.72 11.37 -26.24
C ALA A 158 16.80 11.11 -24.72
N THR A 159 15.68 10.76 -24.08
CA THR A 159 15.65 10.43 -22.65
C THR A 159 16.37 9.11 -22.38
N THR A 160 16.09 8.08 -23.16
CA THR A 160 16.73 6.76 -23.03
C THR A 160 18.24 6.85 -23.22
N LEU A 161 18.71 7.61 -24.19
CA LEU A 161 20.13 7.84 -24.41
C LEU A 161 20.77 8.59 -23.21
N ALA A 162 20.11 9.62 -22.71
CA ALA A 162 20.59 10.38 -21.57
C ALA A 162 20.70 9.55 -20.30
N GLU A 163 19.71 8.70 -20.04
CA GLU A 163 19.69 7.80 -18.87
C GLU A 163 20.68 6.65 -18.98
N SER A 164 20.85 6.10 -20.17
CA SER A 164 21.79 4.99 -20.40
C SER A 164 23.26 5.39 -20.37
N THR A 165 23.54 6.67 -20.62
CA THR A 165 24.93 7.21 -20.70
C THR A 165 25.32 8.07 -19.52
N GLY A 166 24.38 8.38 -18.63
CA GLY A 166 24.59 9.21 -17.44
C GLY A 166 24.28 8.50 -16.14
N THR A 167 24.40 9.23 -15.05
CA THR A 167 23.98 8.83 -13.70
C THR A 167 22.81 9.69 -13.27
N VAL A 168 21.73 9.04 -12.88
CA VAL A 168 20.55 9.75 -12.33
C VAL A 168 20.89 10.20 -10.90
N ALA A 169 20.53 11.44 -10.55
CA ALA A 169 20.67 11.92 -9.20
C ALA A 169 19.81 11.07 -8.24
N GLN A 170 20.35 10.76 -7.07
CA GLN A 170 19.64 10.06 -6.01
C GLN A 170 19.34 11.05 -4.90
N ASP A 171 18.07 11.19 -4.57
CA ASP A 171 17.60 12.04 -3.49
C ASP A 171 17.95 11.44 -2.12
N GLY A 172 18.30 12.29 -1.17
CA GLY A 172 18.33 11.93 0.23
C GLY A 172 16.91 11.57 0.72
N THR A 173 16.82 10.64 1.65
CA THR A 173 15.56 10.20 2.26
C THR A 173 15.70 10.19 3.77
N VAL A 174 14.58 10.14 4.49
CA VAL A 174 14.56 9.92 5.94
C VAL A 174 14.07 8.52 6.21
N VAL A 175 14.85 7.75 6.93
CA VAL A 175 14.56 6.36 7.29
C VAL A 175 14.57 6.19 8.80
N LEU A 176 13.80 5.26 9.31
CA LEU A 176 13.90 4.83 10.70
C LEU A 176 15.09 3.89 10.84
N GLY A 177 16.01 4.22 11.73
CA GLY A 177 17.21 3.44 12.00
C GLY A 177 16.93 2.04 12.52
N GLY A 178 17.96 1.20 12.54
CA GLY A 178 17.85 -0.21 12.97
C GLY A 178 17.52 -0.38 14.47
N ASP A 179 17.60 0.69 15.25
CA ASP A 179 17.17 0.72 16.67
C ASP A 179 15.65 0.85 16.84
N GLY A 180 14.91 1.15 15.75
CA GLY A 180 13.46 1.36 15.77
C GLY A 180 13.00 2.63 16.49
N VAL A 181 13.91 3.58 16.75
CA VAL A 181 13.66 4.79 17.54
C VAL A 181 14.14 6.04 16.83
N THR A 182 15.34 5.98 16.25
CA THR A 182 16.04 7.15 15.70
C THR A 182 15.83 7.26 14.19
N PHE A 183 15.42 8.44 13.72
CA PHE A 183 15.37 8.75 12.30
C PHE A 183 16.73 9.21 11.80
N GLU A 184 17.12 8.74 10.62
CA GLU A 184 18.39 9.06 9.97
C GLU A 184 18.13 9.56 8.55
N GLY A 185 18.87 10.62 8.14
CA GLY A 185 18.89 11.06 6.76
C GLY A 185 19.86 10.21 5.96
N THR A 186 19.46 9.75 4.77
CA THR A 186 20.39 9.06 3.87
C THR A 186 21.18 10.04 3.01
N GLU A 187 22.34 9.61 2.54
CA GLU A 187 23.18 10.38 1.64
C GLU A 187 22.49 10.55 0.27
N ALA A 188 22.50 11.78 -0.23
CA ALA A 188 22.09 12.11 -1.58
C ALA A 188 23.28 12.07 -2.53
N VAL A 189 23.06 11.66 -3.77
CA VAL A 189 24.14 11.57 -4.77
C VAL A 189 23.76 12.43 -5.97
N ALA A 190 24.64 13.38 -6.33
CA ALA A 190 24.47 14.15 -7.55
C ALA A 190 24.57 13.27 -8.78
N GLY A 191 23.70 13.52 -9.74
CA GLY A 191 23.74 12.86 -11.03
C GLY A 191 24.50 13.65 -12.08
N ALA A 192 24.76 13.03 -13.21
CA ALA A 192 25.29 13.68 -14.39
C ALA A 192 24.57 13.12 -15.61
N LEU A 193 23.67 13.89 -16.22
CA LEU A 193 22.86 13.47 -17.37
C LEU A 193 23.19 14.27 -18.61
N ILE A 194 23.09 13.66 -19.74
CA ILE A 194 23.16 14.36 -21.04
C ILE A 194 21.90 15.24 -21.18
N ASP A 195 22.09 16.45 -21.72
CA ASP A 195 20.97 17.29 -22.08
C ASP A 195 20.22 16.72 -23.30
N THR A 196 18.97 16.32 -23.07
CA THR A 196 18.10 15.73 -24.10
C THR A 196 17.88 16.67 -25.30
N LYS A 197 17.94 17.99 -25.07
CA LYS A 197 17.87 18.98 -26.14
C LYS A 197 19.07 18.85 -27.11
N THR A 198 20.27 18.69 -26.58
CA THR A 198 21.48 18.51 -27.40
C THR A 198 21.40 17.23 -28.24
N VAL A 199 20.83 16.18 -27.71
CA VAL A 199 20.58 14.92 -28.45
C VAL A 199 19.61 15.17 -29.61
N LYS A 200 18.46 15.81 -29.34
CA LYS A 200 17.45 16.13 -30.35
C LYS A 200 18.00 17.04 -31.46
N ASP A 201 18.68 18.09 -31.06
CA ASP A 201 19.31 19.03 -32.03
C ASP A 201 20.36 18.32 -32.90
N GLY A 202 21.08 17.38 -32.31
CA GLY A 202 22.03 16.53 -33.07
C GLY A 202 21.36 15.69 -34.14
N VAL A 203 20.28 14.99 -33.80
CA VAL A 203 19.49 14.18 -34.79
C VAL A 203 18.96 15.09 -35.91
N LEU A 204 18.34 16.21 -35.55
CA LEU A 204 17.73 17.14 -36.54
C LEU A 204 18.80 17.77 -37.43
N THR A 205 19.99 18.05 -36.93
CA THR A 205 21.12 18.57 -37.72
C THR A 205 21.55 17.58 -38.77
N GLN A 206 21.75 16.30 -38.41
CA GLN A 206 22.14 15.28 -39.40
C GLN A 206 21.01 14.99 -40.38
N ALA A 207 19.76 15.00 -39.91
CA ALA A 207 18.59 14.87 -40.79
C ALA A 207 18.49 15.99 -41.82
N SER A 208 18.79 17.24 -41.45
CA SER A 208 18.75 18.40 -42.32
C SER A 208 19.80 18.37 -43.46
N THR A 209 20.92 17.69 -43.21
CA THR A 209 22.02 17.58 -44.17
C THR A 209 22.05 16.23 -44.90
N LEU A 210 21.33 15.23 -44.43
CA LEU A 210 21.35 13.83 -44.90
C LEU A 210 22.80 13.31 -44.98
N THR A 211 23.58 13.57 -43.93
CA THR A 211 24.97 13.14 -43.84
C THR A 211 25.20 12.55 -42.46
N SER A 212 25.82 11.39 -42.42
CA SER A 212 26.25 10.79 -41.16
C SER A 212 27.26 11.73 -40.47
N GLY A 213 27.13 11.82 -39.15
CA GLY A 213 28.02 12.66 -38.34
C GLY A 213 28.04 12.25 -36.88
N SER A 214 29.03 12.80 -36.15
CA SER A 214 29.17 12.59 -34.73
C SER A 214 28.74 13.84 -33.95
N VAL A 215 28.02 13.62 -32.88
CA VAL A 215 27.58 14.65 -31.91
C VAL A 215 28.26 14.33 -30.59
N THR A 216 29.18 15.20 -30.19
CA THR A 216 29.81 15.06 -28.87
C THR A 216 28.86 15.57 -27.79
N LEU A 217 28.60 14.73 -26.83
CA LEU A 217 27.73 15.02 -25.68
C LEU A 217 28.57 15.09 -24.41
N SER A 218 28.30 16.10 -23.61
CA SER A 218 28.94 16.24 -22.29
C SER A 218 27.89 16.14 -21.19
N PRO A 219 28.07 15.26 -20.19
CA PRO A 219 27.15 15.19 -19.06
C PRO A 219 27.09 16.51 -18.30
N VAL A 220 25.89 16.92 -17.95
CA VAL A 220 25.63 18.09 -17.12
C VAL A 220 25.24 17.60 -15.74
N GLN A 221 25.89 18.13 -14.71
CA GLN A 221 25.60 17.81 -13.33
C GLN A 221 24.15 18.14 -12.98
N ARG A 222 23.50 17.20 -12.30
CA ARG A 222 22.13 17.31 -11.79
C ARG A 222 22.16 17.12 -10.29
N GLU A 223 21.83 18.18 -9.58
CA GLU A 223 21.71 18.12 -8.13
C GLU A 223 20.46 17.29 -7.75
N PRO A 224 20.52 16.52 -6.67
CA PRO A 224 19.34 15.85 -6.12
C PRO A 224 18.31 16.88 -5.65
N LYS A 225 17.04 16.55 -5.71
CA LYS A 225 15.96 17.43 -5.22
C LYS A 225 15.94 17.53 -3.71
N VAL A 226 16.32 16.44 -3.05
CA VAL A 226 16.52 16.38 -1.60
C VAL A 226 18.01 16.15 -1.36
N THR A 227 18.68 17.13 -0.80
CA THR A 227 20.10 17.00 -0.46
C THR A 227 20.31 16.14 0.79
N THR A 228 21.54 15.72 1.04
CA THR A 228 21.91 15.03 2.29
C THR A 228 21.59 15.90 3.51
N GLU A 229 21.80 17.22 3.39
CA GLU A 229 21.52 18.18 4.46
C GLU A 229 20.02 18.30 4.74
N ASP A 230 19.17 18.38 3.69
CA ASP A 230 17.71 18.40 3.84
C ASP A 230 17.21 17.12 4.54
N ALA A 231 17.71 15.97 4.13
CA ALA A 231 17.34 14.69 4.74
C ALA A 231 17.76 14.62 6.22
N ALA A 232 18.95 15.09 6.55
CA ALA A 232 19.47 15.14 7.92
C ALA A 232 18.67 16.14 8.79
N GLU A 233 18.29 17.30 8.23
CA GLU A 233 17.43 18.27 8.91
C GLU A 233 16.07 17.67 9.24
N LYS A 234 15.42 17.01 8.25
CA LYS A 234 14.12 16.37 8.46
C LYS A 234 14.19 15.18 9.42
N ALA A 235 15.28 14.42 9.41
CA ALA A 235 15.51 13.38 10.41
C ALA A 235 15.63 13.99 11.83
N THR A 236 16.32 15.12 11.97
CA THR A 236 16.43 15.85 13.25
C THR A 236 15.07 16.36 13.72
N GLU A 237 14.24 16.90 12.81
CA GLU A 237 12.86 17.31 13.11
C GLU A 237 12.01 16.14 13.57
N ALA A 238 12.11 14.98 12.90
CA ALA A 238 11.39 13.75 13.28
C ALA A 238 11.81 13.24 14.67
N ASN A 239 13.11 13.23 14.95
CA ASN A 239 13.63 12.85 16.27
C ASN A 239 13.16 13.79 17.38
N ALA A 240 12.97 15.08 17.07
CA ALA A 240 12.42 16.03 18.02
C ALA A 240 10.95 15.72 18.38
N LEU A 241 10.17 15.12 17.47
CA LEU A 241 8.82 14.64 17.78
C LEU A 241 8.86 13.37 18.66
N VAL A 242 9.80 12.44 18.42
CA VAL A 242 10.01 11.25 19.26
C VAL A 242 10.38 11.64 20.69
N ALA A 243 11.12 12.73 20.86
CA ALA A 243 11.55 13.20 22.18
C ALA A 243 10.42 13.79 23.04
N VAL A 244 9.25 14.11 22.46
CA VAL A 244 8.12 14.66 23.21
C VAL A 244 7.58 13.64 24.20
N ASP A 245 7.38 14.04 25.45
CA ASP A 245 6.77 13.20 26.49
C ASP A 245 5.26 13.07 26.23
N VAL A 246 4.78 11.83 26.24
CA VAL A 246 3.37 11.48 26.06
C VAL A 246 2.96 10.49 27.15
N SER A 247 1.93 10.82 27.91
CA SER A 247 1.40 9.96 28.98
C SER A 247 -0.12 10.03 29.09
N ILE A 248 -0.72 8.92 29.52
CA ILE A 248 -2.15 8.81 29.82
C ILE A 248 -2.35 8.22 31.20
N ASN A 249 -3.10 8.90 32.05
CA ASN A 249 -3.56 8.39 33.34
C ASN A 249 -4.80 7.52 33.13
N THR A 250 -4.74 6.27 33.54
CA THR A 250 -5.85 5.30 33.46
C THR A 250 -6.72 5.30 34.74
N GLY A 251 -6.42 6.19 35.69
CA GLY A 251 -7.06 6.18 37.00
C GLY A 251 -6.47 5.15 37.97
N THR A 252 -5.72 4.17 37.50
CA THR A 252 -4.98 3.19 38.30
C THR A 252 -3.47 3.33 38.17
N GLU A 253 -3.00 3.73 37.00
CA GLU A 253 -1.60 3.94 36.64
C GLU A 253 -1.45 5.01 35.58
N THR A 254 -0.22 5.45 35.37
CA THR A 254 0.13 6.33 34.24
C THR A 254 0.92 5.52 33.22
N VAL A 255 0.37 5.40 32.01
CA VAL A 255 1.01 4.77 30.88
C VAL A 255 1.75 5.83 30.07
N THR A 256 3.04 5.63 29.82
CA THR A 256 3.88 6.53 29.02
C THR A 256 4.27 5.86 27.72
N ALA A 257 4.08 6.57 26.61
CA ALA A 257 4.49 6.07 25.31
C ALA A 257 6.01 5.94 25.21
N THR A 258 6.47 4.77 24.83
CA THR A 258 7.89 4.52 24.61
C THR A 258 8.43 5.28 23.38
N PRO A 259 9.74 5.56 23.30
CA PRO A 259 10.31 6.17 22.10
C PRO A 259 10.02 5.38 20.80
N ALA A 260 10.04 4.04 20.85
CA ALA A 260 9.74 3.19 19.70
C ALA A 260 8.28 3.30 19.23
N GLU A 261 7.33 3.35 20.18
CA GLU A 261 5.92 3.59 19.84
C GLU A 261 5.77 4.96 19.16
N LYS A 262 6.33 6.02 19.74
CA LYS A 262 6.28 7.37 19.17
C LYS A 262 6.93 7.44 17.80
N ALA A 263 8.07 6.79 17.59
CA ALA A 263 8.73 6.71 16.28
C ALA A 263 7.84 6.06 15.23
N SER A 264 7.06 5.04 15.62
CA SER A 264 6.14 4.36 14.71
C SER A 264 5.01 5.25 14.21
N TRP A 265 4.64 6.30 14.93
CA TRP A 265 3.58 7.24 14.53
C TRP A 265 4.03 8.29 13.54
N ILE A 266 5.35 8.56 13.47
CA ILE A 266 5.89 9.68 12.69
C ILE A 266 6.02 9.29 11.23
N GLU A 267 5.65 10.21 10.35
CA GLU A 267 5.76 10.08 8.92
C GLU A 267 6.50 11.28 8.32
N VAL A 268 7.39 10.97 7.37
CA VAL A 268 8.05 11.96 6.53
C VAL A 268 7.65 11.65 5.08
N THR A 269 6.86 12.54 4.48
CA THR A 269 6.36 12.39 3.12
C THR A 269 6.94 13.46 2.20
N THR A 270 6.71 13.34 0.90
CA THR A 270 7.18 14.29 -0.11
C THR A 270 6.06 15.20 -0.59
N ASN A 271 6.43 16.41 -1.02
CA ASN A 271 5.59 17.33 -1.76
C ASN A 271 5.48 16.90 -3.25
N GLU A 272 4.59 17.54 -4.00
CA GLU A 272 4.46 17.31 -5.45
C GLU A 272 5.73 17.64 -6.24
N ASP A 273 6.53 18.57 -5.77
CA ASP A 273 7.83 18.95 -6.37
C ASP A 273 8.96 17.97 -6.02
N GLY A 274 8.71 17.01 -5.12
CA GLY A 274 9.64 15.99 -4.65
C GLY A 274 10.45 16.39 -3.41
N SER A 275 10.30 17.61 -2.87
CA SER A 275 10.91 18.01 -1.60
C SER A 275 10.28 17.28 -0.40
N LEU A 276 11.02 17.13 0.72
CA LEU A 276 10.49 16.51 1.93
C LEU A 276 9.53 17.48 2.66
N LYS A 277 8.41 16.94 3.12
CA LYS A 277 7.50 17.64 4.03
C LYS A 277 8.09 17.67 5.44
N THR A 278 7.61 18.61 6.25
CA THR A 278 7.83 18.58 7.68
C THR A 278 7.31 17.29 8.28
N PRO A 279 8.11 16.56 9.07
CA PRO A 279 7.65 15.36 9.76
C PRO A 279 6.43 15.63 10.63
N SER A 280 5.50 14.70 10.65
CA SER A 280 4.28 14.83 11.45
C SER A 280 3.81 13.48 11.99
N VAL A 281 3.02 13.53 13.05
CA VAL A 281 2.39 12.35 13.64
C VAL A 281 1.21 11.93 12.79
N ASN A 282 1.16 10.65 12.42
CA ASN A 282 0.02 10.03 11.77
C ASN A 282 -1.09 9.77 12.80
N LEU A 283 -2.27 10.36 12.57
CA LEU A 283 -3.40 10.27 13.49
C LEU A 283 -3.88 8.82 13.69
N GLU A 284 -3.94 8.02 12.64
CA GLU A 284 -4.43 6.64 12.73
C GLU A 284 -3.52 5.79 13.63
N LYS A 285 -2.19 5.91 13.46
CA LYS A 285 -1.21 5.18 14.27
C LYS A 285 -1.23 5.62 15.73
N ALA A 286 -1.34 6.93 15.98
CA ALA A 286 -1.47 7.46 17.34
C ALA A 286 -2.80 7.01 18.00
N THR A 287 -3.91 7.03 17.26
CA THR A 287 -5.21 6.53 17.71
C THR A 287 -5.14 5.05 18.09
N ALA A 288 -4.44 4.23 17.28
CA ALA A 288 -4.29 2.80 17.58
C ALA A 288 -3.57 2.56 18.92
N TRP A 289 -2.55 3.36 19.25
CA TRP A 289 -1.88 3.28 20.55
C TRP A 289 -2.79 3.70 21.71
N VAL A 290 -3.53 4.82 21.54
CA VAL A 290 -4.49 5.28 22.56
C VAL A 290 -5.59 4.24 22.78
N GLN A 291 -6.10 3.64 21.70
CA GLN A 291 -7.11 2.58 21.73
C GLN A 291 -6.60 1.33 22.46
N ALA A 292 -5.39 0.87 22.14
CA ALA A 292 -4.79 -0.28 22.83
C ALA A 292 -4.59 -0.03 24.33
N THR A 293 -4.18 1.19 24.68
CA THR A 293 -4.05 1.61 26.09
C THR A 293 -5.42 1.65 26.79
N ALA A 294 -6.46 2.13 26.10
CA ALA A 294 -7.82 2.15 26.61
C ALA A 294 -8.37 0.73 26.82
N GLU A 295 -8.18 -0.17 25.86
CA GLU A 295 -8.61 -1.57 25.98
C GLU A 295 -7.95 -2.30 27.14
N ALA A 296 -6.65 -2.05 27.36
CA ALA A 296 -5.92 -2.61 28.50
C ALA A 296 -6.43 -2.09 29.86
N SER A 297 -6.99 -0.88 29.89
CA SER A 297 -7.54 -0.27 31.12
C SER A 297 -9.03 -0.56 31.35
N ASN A 298 -9.74 -1.07 30.35
CA ASN A 298 -11.15 -1.43 30.46
C ASN A 298 -11.35 -2.60 31.42
N THR A 299 -12.48 -2.58 32.13
CA THR A 299 -12.90 -3.68 32.99
C THR A 299 -14.11 -4.37 32.37
N ALA A 300 -14.00 -5.68 32.15
CA ALA A 300 -15.11 -6.45 31.60
C ALA A 300 -16.30 -6.51 32.58
N VAL A 301 -17.50 -6.35 32.06
CA VAL A 301 -18.73 -6.58 32.82
C VAL A 301 -18.86 -8.07 33.14
N VAL A 302 -19.27 -8.39 34.37
CA VAL A 302 -19.65 -9.75 34.77
C VAL A 302 -21.17 -9.80 34.92
N ASN A 303 -21.84 -10.53 34.06
CA ASN A 303 -23.30 -10.69 34.12
C ASN A 303 -23.70 -11.55 35.32
N GLY A 304 -24.81 -11.19 35.92
CA GLY A 304 -25.41 -11.89 37.03
C GLY A 304 -26.39 -12.97 36.59
N VAL A 305 -26.91 -13.72 37.56
CA VAL A 305 -27.96 -14.72 37.37
C VAL A 305 -28.98 -14.59 38.48
N ASN A 306 -30.26 -14.43 38.13
CA ASN A 306 -31.37 -14.40 39.05
C ASN A 306 -32.06 -15.77 39.10
N ASN A 307 -32.34 -16.27 40.31
CA ASN A 307 -33.31 -17.35 40.52
C ASN A 307 -34.71 -16.80 40.31
N VAL A 308 -35.50 -17.43 39.44
CA VAL A 308 -36.87 -17.03 39.19
C VAL A 308 -37.85 -18.20 39.40
N ASN A 309 -39.07 -17.93 39.80
CA ASN A 309 -40.13 -18.93 39.85
C ASN A 309 -40.71 -19.22 38.46
N SER A 310 -41.66 -20.14 38.36
CA SER A 310 -42.33 -20.50 37.09
C SER A 310 -43.05 -19.34 36.41
N ALA A 311 -43.40 -18.25 37.12
CA ALA A 311 -44.01 -17.02 36.61
C ALA A 311 -42.96 -15.99 36.17
N GLY A 312 -41.67 -16.26 36.28
CA GLY A 312 -40.57 -15.37 35.93
C GLY A 312 -40.27 -14.30 36.99
N GLN A 313 -40.85 -14.39 38.18
CA GLN A 313 -40.60 -13.44 39.25
C GLN A 313 -39.28 -13.81 39.94
N VAL A 314 -38.42 -12.79 40.16
CA VAL A 314 -37.12 -12.97 40.82
C VAL A 314 -37.33 -13.36 42.31
N LEU A 315 -36.77 -14.46 42.69
CA LEU A 315 -36.75 -14.97 44.06
C LEU A 315 -35.53 -14.48 44.83
N THR A 316 -34.34 -14.74 44.27
CA THR A 316 -33.05 -14.31 44.82
C THR A 316 -32.04 -14.06 43.68
N VAL A 317 -30.95 -13.37 44.00
CA VAL A 317 -29.78 -13.31 43.10
C VAL A 317 -28.96 -14.57 43.33
N PHE A 318 -28.84 -15.42 42.31
CA PHE A 318 -28.00 -16.63 42.35
C PHE A 318 -26.52 -16.31 42.17
N LYS A 319 -26.22 -15.37 41.25
CA LYS A 319 -24.86 -14.88 41.00
C LYS A 319 -24.93 -13.37 40.83
N GLU A 320 -24.20 -12.64 41.65
CA GLU A 320 -24.10 -11.18 41.55
C GLU A 320 -23.40 -10.76 40.25
N GLY A 321 -23.99 -9.81 39.55
CA GLY A 321 -23.35 -9.10 38.46
C GLY A 321 -22.37 -8.07 39.00
N ARG A 322 -21.33 -7.78 38.20
CA ARG A 322 -20.40 -6.67 38.49
C ARG A 322 -20.30 -5.77 37.27
N PRO A 323 -20.48 -4.45 37.43
CA PRO A 323 -20.36 -3.53 36.34
C PRO A 323 -18.93 -3.53 35.74
N GLY A 324 -18.87 -3.33 34.46
CA GLY A 324 -17.62 -3.08 33.70
C GLY A 324 -17.40 -1.58 33.57
N LYS A 325 -16.24 -1.23 33.03
CA LYS A 325 -15.88 0.14 32.64
C LYS A 325 -15.29 0.14 31.25
N SER A 326 -15.68 1.09 30.41
CA SER A 326 -15.18 1.29 29.06
C SER A 326 -14.77 2.74 28.86
N VAL A 327 -13.57 2.95 28.33
CA VAL A 327 -13.07 4.30 28.01
C VAL A 327 -13.94 4.92 26.91
N ASN A 328 -14.28 6.20 27.05
CA ASN A 328 -15.20 6.92 26.17
C ASN A 328 -14.59 8.16 25.48
N ASN A 329 -13.31 8.48 25.71
CA ASN A 329 -12.67 9.71 25.19
C ASN A 329 -11.43 9.45 24.33
N VAL A 330 -11.30 8.25 23.72
CA VAL A 330 -10.15 7.85 22.90
C VAL A 330 -9.86 8.84 21.78
N ASP A 331 -10.88 9.18 20.96
CA ASP A 331 -10.71 10.05 19.78
C ASP A 331 -10.24 11.46 20.17
N ALA A 332 -10.82 12.01 21.23
CA ALA A 332 -10.45 13.33 21.71
C ALA A 332 -9.01 13.37 22.21
N ILE A 333 -8.57 12.32 22.91
CA ILE A 333 -7.19 12.18 23.39
C ILE A 333 -6.24 12.03 22.21
N ALA A 334 -6.57 11.19 21.23
CA ALA A 334 -5.71 10.95 20.07
C ALA A 334 -5.51 12.24 19.23
N GLN A 335 -6.56 13.00 19.00
CA GLN A 335 -6.47 14.29 18.29
C GLN A 335 -5.58 15.29 19.04
N ALA A 336 -5.83 15.49 20.32
CA ALA A 336 -5.06 16.41 21.14
C ALA A 336 -3.58 15.97 21.30
N LEU A 337 -3.32 14.66 21.36
CA LEU A 337 -1.99 14.08 21.34
C LEU A 337 -1.24 14.49 20.06
N VAL A 338 -1.85 14.25 18.90
CA VAL A 338 -1.25 14.58 17.60
C VAL A 338 -0.94 16.07 17.49
N GLU A 339 -1.87 16.93 17.89
CA GLU A 339 -1.65 18.38 17.90
C GLU A 339 -0.48 18.78 18.81
N SER A 340 -0.44 18.23 20.03
CA SER A 340 0.59 18.56 21.02
C SER A 340 1.98 18.09 20.59
N VAL A 341 2.10 16.85 20.08
CA VAL A 341 3.38 16.30 19.63
C VAL A 341 3.88 17.05 18.41
N ASN A 342 3.03 17.37 17.44
CA ASN A 342 3.39 18.18 16.27
C ASN A 342 3.82 19.60 16.68
N ALA A 343 3.26 20.16 17.76
CA ALA A 343 3.70 21.42 18.36
C ALA A 343 4.95 21.28 19.27
N ARG A 344 5.51 20.06 19.39
CA ARG A 344 6.66 19.73 20.27
C ARG A 344 6.41 20.08 21.74
N THR A 345 5.16 19.89 22.18
CA THR A 345 4.72 20.15 23.55
C THR A 345 4.39 18.83 24.22
N ALA A 346 4.87 18.61 25.44
CA ALA A 346 4.55 17.44 26.22
C ALA A 346 3.03 17.30 26.40
N TYR A 347 2.54 16.07 26.28
CA TYR A 347 1.11 15.75 26.37
C TYR A 347 0.82 14.80 27.53
N SER A 348 -0.15 15.17 28.35
CA SER A 348 -0.68 14.31 29.39
C SER A 348 -2.20 14.38 29.39
N ALA A 349 -2.84 13.23 29.45
CA ALA A 349 -4.29 13.10 29.46
C ALA A 349 -4.77 12.13 30.53
N GLU A 350 -6.07 12.12 30.78
CA GLU A 350 -6.75 11.18 31.67
C GLU A 350 -7.90 10.51 30.91
N PHE A 351 -8.04 9.18 31.05
CA PHE A 351 -9.19 8.47 30.53
C PHE A 351 -10.44 8.75 31.36
N THR A 352 -11.53 8.94 30.66
CA THR A 352 -12.87 8.92 31.25
C THR A 352 -13.60 7.65 30.84
N TYR A 353 -14.47 7.15 31.73
CA TYR A 353 -15.08 5.84 31.58
C TYR A 353 -16.59 5.93 31.65
N ASP A 354 -17.24 5.17 30.78
CA ASP A 354 -18.65 4.81 30.93
C ASP A 354 -18.76 3.51 31.72
N GLU A 355 -19.72 3.45 32.64
CA GLU A 355 -20.04 2.25 33.40
C GLU A 355 -20.96 1.36 32.57
N VAL A 356 -20.54 0.11 32.34
CA VAL A 356 -21.34 -0.90 31.64
C VAL A 356 -22.05 -1.75 32.67
N GLN A 357 -23.38 -1.57 32.80
CA GLN A 357 -24.18 -2.29 33.77
C GLN A 357 -24.30 -3.77 33.41
N PRO A 358 -24.25 -4.68 34.42
CA PRO A 358 -24.44 -6.10 34.19
C PRO A 358 -25.90 -6.39 33.82
N THR A 359 -26.08 -7.35 32.93
CA THR A 359 -27.37 -7.98 32.70
C THR A 359 -27.53 -9.21 33.58
N TYR A 360 -28.78 -9.61 33.86
CA TYR A 360 -29.07 -10.78 34.67
C TYR A 360 -29.84 -11.81 33.83
N GLU A 361 -29.27 -13.00 33.76
CA GLU A 361 -29.95 -14.15 33.14
C GLU A 361 -30.91 -14.76 34.19
N SER A 362 -32.02 -15.34 33.72
CA SER A 362 -33.00 -16.02 34.56
C SER A 362 -32.66 -17.50 34.65
N ARG A 363 -32.48 -18.01 35.87
CA ARG A 363 -32.36 -19.43 36.18
C ARG A 363 -33.64 -19.90 36.88
N GLN A 364 -34.42 -20.73 36.20
CA GLN A 364 -35.68 -21.21 36.75
C GLN A 364 -35.44 -22.18 37.90
N VAL A 365 -36.05 -21.90 39.04
CA VAL A 365 -36.04 -22.74 40.22
C VAL A 365 -37.08 -23.82 40.08
N ALA A 366 -36.76 -25.05 40.46
CA ALA A 366 -37.65 -26.19 40.45
C ALA A 366 -38.87 -25.97 41.34
N GLU A 367 -40.02 -26.52 40.95
CA GLU A 367 -41.22 -26.51 41.81
C GLU A 367 -40.93 -27.18 43.17
N GLY A 368 -41.29 -26.49 44.24
CA GLY A 368 -41.03 -26.93 45.61
C GLY A 368 -39.64 -26.54 46.18
N ALA A 369 -38.74 -26.03 45.34
CA ALA A 369 -37.43 -25.56 45.80
C ALA A 369 -37.41 -24.06 46.16
N GLU A 370 -38.46 -23.29 45.86
CA GLU A 370 -38.52 -21.84 46.03
C GLU A 370 -38.25 -21.37 47.46
N ASN A 371 -38.63 -22.16 48.44
CA ASN A 371 -38.52 -21.85 49.85
C ASN A 371 -37.47 -22.71 50.58
N LEU A 372 -36.75 -23.58 49.85
CA LEU A 372 -35.66 -24.36 50.42
C LEU A 372 -34.41 -23.53 50.63
N VAL A 373 -33.52 -24.02 51.51
CA VAL A 373 -32.23 -23.35 51.78
C VAL A 373 -31.36 -23.21 50.54
N TYR A 374 -31.59 -24.07 49.54
CA TYR A 374 -31.00 -23.98 48.22
C TYR A 374 -32.09 -24.02 47.15
N GLN A 375 -32.17 -22.97 46.36
CA GLN A 375 -33.12 -22.86 45.26
C GLN A 375 -32.58 -23.58 44.03
N ALA A 376 -32.65 -24.88 43.99
CA ALA A 376 -32.17 -25.75 42.92
C ALA A 376 -32.96 -25.60 41.63
N ALA A 377 -32.32 -25.78 40.48
CA ALA A 377 -32.99 -25.92 39.18
C ALA A 377 -33.64 -27.36 39.09
N ASP A 378 -34.51 -27.51 38.06
CA ASP A 378 -35.15 -28.83 37.84
C ASP A 378 -34.08 -29.92 37.59
N GLY A 379 -34.23 -31.05 38.28
CA GLY A 379 -33.32 -32.21 38.20
C GLY A 379 -31.91 -31.95 38.81
N GLU A 380 -31.63 -30.75 39.34
CA GLU A 380 -30.37 -30.49 39.99
C GLU A 380 -30.22 -31.24 41.31
N LYS A 381 -29.18 -32.07 41.43
CA LYS A 381 -28.86 -32.83 42.63
C LYS A 381 -28.18 -31.93 43.65
N TRP A 382 -28.72 -31.94 44.89
CA TRP A 382 -28.07 -31.21 45.97
C TRP A 382 -28.35 -31.88 47.31
N ILE A 383 -27.51 -31.62 48.29
CA ILE A 383 -27.56 -32.19 49.64
C ILE A 383 -27.79 -31.07 50.62
N ASP A 384 -28.84 -31.15 51.42
CA ASP A 384 -29.09 -30.36 52.61
C ASP A 384 -28.41 -31.02 53.79
N LEU A 385 -27.41 -30.33 54.32
CA LEU A 385 -26.71 -30.73 55.54
C LEU A 385 -27.12 -29.79 56.68
N ASN A 386 -28.22 -30.15 57.36
CA ASN A 386 -28.79 -29.39 58.46
C ASN A 386 -28.09 -29.77 59.79
N LEU A 387 -27.22 -28.89 60.26
CA LEU A 387 -26.44 -29.10 61.49
C LEU A 387 -27.30 -28.92 62.79
N SER A 388 -28.39 -28.11 62.73
CA SER A 388 -29.31 -27.90 63.82
C SER A 388 -30.12 -29.17 64.13
N GLU A 389 -30.61 -29.81 63.04
CA GLU A 389 -31.39 -31.04 63.15
C GLU A 389 -30.52 -32.30 63.16
N SER A 390 -29.20 -32.15 62.92
CA SER A 390 -28.28 -33.28 62.82
C SER A 390 -28.76 -34.29 61.73
N ALA A 391 -29.17 -33.76 60.56
CA ALA A 391 -29.78 -34.52 59.50
C ALA A 391 -29.14 -34.16 58.13
N VAL A 392 -29.17 -35.14 57.22
CA VAL A 392 -28.78 -34.98 55.81
C VAL A 392 -29.96 -35.38 54.93
N ILE A 393 -30.34 -34.50 54.02
CA ILE A 393 -31.44 -34.80 53.05
C ILE A 393 -30.89 -34.63 51.62
N ALA A 394 -31.18 -35.56 50.75
CA ALA A 394 -30.82 -35.51 49.35
C ALA A 394 -32.01 -35.06 48.50
N TYR A 395 -31.79 -34.11 47.63
CA TYR A 395 -32.83 -33.56 46.74
C TYR A 395 -32.43 -33.63 45.26
N GLU A 396 -33.45 -33.80 44.40
CA GLU A 396 -33.40 -33.47 42.99
C GLU A 396 -34.41 -32.37 42.72
N GLY A 397 -33.90 -31.16 42.37
CA GLY A 397 -34.73 -29.93 42.36
C GLY A 397 -35.35 -29.65 43.74
N GLY A 398 -36.69 -29.55 43.81
CA GLY A 398 -37.45 -29.41 45.06
C GLY A 398 -37.89 -30.72 45.69
N THR A 399 -37.57 -31.88 45.08
CA THR A 399 -38.09 -33.19 45.50
C THR A 399 -37.07 -33.90 46.38
N VAL A 400 -37.49 -34.37 47.56
CA VAL A 400 -36.66 -35.22 48.44
C VAL A 400 -36.54 -36.62 47.80
N VAL A 401 -35.30 -37.04 47.53
CA VAL A 401 -34.99 -38.37 46.98
C VAL A 401 -34.31 -39.29 47.99
N GLY A 402 -33.85 -38.75 49.12
CA GLY A 402 -33.29 -39.58 50.19
C GLY A 402 -33.20 -38.83 51.53
N GLY A 403 -33.43 -39.51 52.61
CA GLY A 403 -33.42 -38.95 53.95
C GLY A 403 -34.79 -38.59 54.54
N PRO A 404 -34.89 -37.94 55.69
CA PRO A 404 -33.74 -37.42 56.46
C PRO A 404 -32.87 -38.57 57.03
N TYR A 405 -31.56 -38.48 56.78
CA TYR A 405 -30.58 -39.36 57.38
C TYR A 405 -29.96 -38.66 58.59
N TYR A 406 -30.28 -39.13 59.78
CA TYR A 406 -29.70 -38.58 61.00
C TYR A 406 -28.22 -38.89 61.05
N MET A 407 -27.42 -37.89 61.46
CA MET A 407 -25.96 -37.91 61.44
C MET A 407 -25.37 -37.40 62.75
N VAL A 408 -24.05 -37.51 62.91
CA VAL A 408 -23.27 -36.83 63.97
C VAL A 408 -22.25 -35.93 63.32
N PRO A 409 -22.38 -34.59 63.45
CA PRO A 409 -21.43 -33.64 62.95
C PRO A 409 -20.14 -33.50 63.73
N GLY A 410 -19.30 -32.56 63.36
CA GLY A 410 -18.11 -32.19 64.13
C GLY A 410 -18.43 -31.81 65.58
N ALA A 411 -17.51 -32.15 66.50
CA ALA A 411 -17.58 -31.70 67.86
C ALA A 411 -17.44 -30.17 67.99
N PRO A 412 -17.84 -29.52 69.10
CA PRO A 412 -17.68 -28.06 69.23
C PRO A 412 -16.28 -27.50 68.98
N ALA A 413 -15.23 -28.33 69.30
CA ALA A 413 -13.84 -27.97 69.10
C ALA A 413 -13.35 -28.20 67.60
N THR A 414 -14.10 -28.98 66.83
CA THR A 414 -13.81 -29.33 65.40
C THR A 414 -15.12 -29.33 64.65
N PRO A 415 -15.80 -28.16 64.48
CA PRO A 415 -17.13 -28.11 63.92
C PRO A 415 -17.13 -28.45 62.40
N THR A 416 -18.25 -29.00 61.97
CA THR A 416 -18.50 -29.10 60.54
C THR A 416 -18.71 -27.71 59.98
N VAL A 417 -18.08 -27.40 58.85
CA VAL A 417 -18.13 -26.07 58.20
C VAL A 417 -19.52 -25.80 57.63
N THR A 418 -19.93 -24.53 57.67
CA THR A 418 -21.17 -24.04 57.03
C THR A 418 -20.83 -23.33 55.71
N GLY A 419 -21.75 -23.39 54.74
CA GLY A 419 -21.60 -22.76 53.44
C GLY A 419 -22.08 -23.65 52.31
N THR A 420 -21.88 -23.20 51.09
CA THR A 420 -22.20 -23.96 49.87
C THR A 420 -20.91 -24.55 49.28
N TYR A 421 -20.90 -25.84 49.15
CA TYR A 421 -19.76 -26.63 48.66
C TYR A 421 -20.18 -27.60 47.59
N HIS A 422 -19.21 -28.36 47.02
CA HIS A 422 -19.51 -29.36 45.99
C HIS A 422 -18.75 -30.66 46.25
N VAL A 423 -19.41 -31.79 45.96
CA VAL A 423 -18.75 -33.11 46.01
C VAL A 423 -17.58 -33.11 44.99
N TYR A 424 -16.37 -33.37 45.46
CA TYR A 424 -15.18 -33.31 44.62
C TYR A 424 -14.32 -34.58 44.65
N LEU A 425 -14.50 -35.48 45.66
CA LEU A 425 -13.69 -36.68 45.82
C LEU A 425 -14.48 -37.75 46.53
N LYS A 426 -14.38 -39.01 46.08
CA LYS A 426 -15.15 -40.14 46.63
C LYS A 426 -14.27 -41.39 46.76
N TYR A 427 -14.39 -42.07 47.89
CA TYR A 427 -13.76 -43.39 48.14
C TYR A 427 -14.76 -44.39 48.70
N ALA A 428 -14.84 -45.60 48.08
CA ALA A 428 -15.66 -46.66 48.62
C ALA A 428 -15.17 -47.09 50.02
N LYS A 429 -13.87 -47.01 50.25
CA LYS A 429 -13.25 -47.31 51.54
C LYS A 429 -11.92 -46.55 51.66
N GLN A 430 -11.67 -45.92 52.83
CA GLN A 430 -10.46 -45.17 53.09
C GLN A 430 -10.00 -45.32 54.55
N THR A 431 -8.69 -45.31 54.81
CA THR A 431 -8.14 -45.09 56.12
C THR A 431 -8.05 -43.60 56.41
N MET A 432 -8.80 -43.08 57.38
CA MET A 432 -8.77 -41.67 57.76
C MET A 432 -7.72 -41.44 58.86
N ARG A 433 -6.90 -40.42 58.71
CA ARG A 433 -5.83 -40.00 59.57
C ARG A 433 -5.93 -38.54 59.90
N GLY A 434 -5.56 -38.11 61.09
CA GLY A 434 -5.53 -36.70 61.46
C GLY A 434 -4.98 -36.53 62.90
N GLU A 435 -5.20 -35.32 63.39
CA GLU A 435 -4.85 -34.94 64.76
C GLU A 435 -6.10 -34.68 65.64
N ASN A 436 -6.07 -35.12 66.84
CA ASN A 436 -7.02 -34.73 67.90
C ASN A 436 -6.74 -33.31 68.37
N VAL A 437 -7.68 -32.69 69.09
CA VAL A 437 -7.53 -31.34 69.64
C VAL A 437 -6.32 -31.24 70.61
N ASP A 438 -5.95 -32.31 71.21
CA ASP A 438 -4.80 -32.39 72.10
C ASP A 438 -3.47 -32.65 71.41
N GLY A 439 -3.44 -32.67 70.06
CA GLY A 439 -2.26 -32.92 69.26
C GLY A 439 -1.89 -34.38 69.09
N SER A 440 -2.59 -35.32 69.70
CA SER A 440 -2.41 -36.75 69.49
C SER A 440 -2.94 -37.15 68.07
N LYS A 441 -2.29 -38.12 67.44
CA LYS A 441 -2.75 -38.62 66.13
C LYS A 441 -3.80 -39.68 66.24
N TYR A 442 -4.77 -39.67 65.32
CA TYR A 442 -5.73 -40.74 65.17
C TYR A 442 -5.59 -41.42 63.82
N GLU A 443 -5.92 -42.68 63.75
CA GLU A 443 -6.06 -43.49 62.54
C GLU A 443 -7.30 -44.36 62.65
N THR A 444 -8.25 -44.16 61.69
CA THR A 444 -9.45 -44.96 61.55
C THR A 444 -9.40 -45.75 60.25
N PRO A 445 -9.07 -47.06 60.31
CA PRO A 445 -8.98 -47.85 59.07
C PRO A 445 -10.36 -48.25 58.51
N ASN A 446 -10.40 -48.47 57.20
CA ASN A 446 -11.56 -49.01 56.49
C ASN A 446 -12.86 -48.21 56.66
N VAL A 447 -12.79 -46.86 56.74
CA VAL A 447 -13.98 -46.01 56.76
C VAL A 447 -14.75 -46.17 55.44
N PRO A 448 -16.03 -46.61 55.45
CA PRO A 448 -16.75 -46.88 54.20
C PRO A 448 -17.44 -45.63 53.67
N TRP A 449 -17.61 -45.59 52.33
CA TRP A 449 -18.47 -44.69 51.55
C TRP A 449 -18.16 -43.19 51.82
N VAL A 450 -16.90 -42.82 51.62
CA VAL A 450 -16.43 -41.49 51.91
C VAL A 450 -16.73 -40.58 50.69
N THR A 451 -17.42 -39.46 50.97
CA THR A 451 -17.80 -38.46 49.94
C THR A 451 -17.37 -37.09 50.46
N TYR A 452 -16.23 -36.58 49.95
CA TYR A 452 -15.66 -35.27 50.32
C TYR A 452 -16.38 -34.13 49.54
N PHE A 453 -16.71 -33.07 50.27
CA PHE A 453 -17.38 -31.88 49.69
C PHE A 453 -16.57 -30.57 49.84
N THR A 454 -15.64 -30.51 50.81
CA THR A 454 -14.68 -29.40 50.90
C THR A 454 -13.50 -29.79 51.79
N GLY A 455 -12.25 -29.47 51.41
CA GLY A 455 -11.05 -29.76 52.19
C GLY A 455 -11.02 -31.20 52.73
N SER A 456 -10.96 -31.37 54.03
CA SER A 456 -11.00 -32.68 54.73
C SER A 456 -12.39 -33.08 55.21
N TYR A 457 -13.44 -32.36 54.88
CA TYR A 457 -14.82 -32.63 55.30
C TYR A 457 -15.52 -33.56 54.34
N ALA A 458 -16.08 -34.67 54.87
CA ALA A 458 -16.74 -35.69 54.05
C ALA A 458 -17.96 -36.29 54.81
N PHE A 459 -18.93 -36.71 54.01
CA PHE A 459 -19.91 -37.72 54.47
C PHE A 459 -19.22 -39.08 54.48
N HIS A 460 -19.43 -39.88 55.54
CA HIS A 460 -18.94 -41.27 55.53
C HIS A 460 -19.70 -42.18 56.53
N GLY A 461 -19.67 -43.45 56.27
CA GLY A 461 -20.22 -44.40 57.18
C GLY A 461 -19.40 -44.48 58.48
N ALA A 462 -20.09 -44.57 59.65
CA ALA A 462 -19.49 -44.64 60.92
C ALA A 462 -19.96 -45.91 61.70
N PRO A 463 -19.46 -47.12 61.30
CA PRO A 463 -19.90 -48.39 61.95
C PRO A 463 -19.60 -48.54 63.42
N TRP A 464 -18.74 -47.64 63.94
CA TRP A 464 -18.39 -47.58 65.39
C TRP A 464 -19.40 -46.81 66.26
N ARG A 465 -20.45 -46.18 65.59
CA ARG A 465 -21.49 -45.46 66.34
C ARG A 465 -22.78 -46.25 66.33
N SER A 466 -23.44 -46.25 67.48
CA SER A 466 -24.71 -46.90 67.69
C SER A 466 -25.93 -45.98 67.66
N SER A 467 -25.68 -44.63 67.68
CA SER A 467 -26.75 -43.61 67.59
C SER A 467 -26.32 -42.41 66.73
N PHE A 468 -27.31 -41.82 66.11
CA PHE A 468 -27.16 -40.64 65.29
C PHE A 468 -28.29 -39.63 65.58
N GLY A 469 -28.27 -38.43 64.97
CA GLY A 469 -29.24 -37.36 65.19
C GLY A 469 -28.95 -36.56 66.45
N TRP A 470 -27.67 -36.36 66.74
CA TRP A 470 -27.22 -35.56 67.92
C TRP A 470 -25.93 -34.79 67.54
N SER A 471 -25.70 -33.70 68.22
CA SER A 471 -24.48 -32.91 68.17
C SER A 471 -23.93 -32.64 69.57
N GLY A 472 -22.66 -32.21 69.64
CA GLY A 472 -22.03 -31.83 70.91
C GLY A 472 -20.73 -32.58 71.23
N PRO A 473 -20.31 -32.61 72.52
CA PRO A 473 -19.09 -33.31 72.97
C PRO A 473 -19.15 -34.79 72.52
N GLY A 474 -18.09 -35.28 71.88
CA GLY A 474 -18.02 -36.61 71.32
C GLY A 474 -18.43 -36.71 69.87
N GLY A 475 -18.69 -35.56 69.20
CA GLY A 475 -18.85 -35.45 67.78
C GLY A 475 -17.61 -35.89 66.99
N SER A 476 -17.59 -35.68 65.69
CA SER A 476 -16.47 -36.02 64.81
C SER A 476 -15.36 -34.95 64.82
N HIS A 477 -14.30 -35.16 64.04
CA HIS A 477 -13.25 -34.16 63.72
C HIS A 477 -13.67 -33.20 62.60
N GLY A 478 -14.97 -33.08 62.31
CA GLY A 478 -15.54 -32.21 61.31
C GLY A 478 -16.31 -32.96 60.20
N CYS A 479 -15.98 -34.20 59.95
CA CYS A 479 -16.72 -35.02 58.99
C CYS A 479 -18.16 -35.35 59.46
N VAL A 480 -19.02 -35.63 58.55
CA VAL A 480 -20.43 -36.02 58.78
C VAL A 480 -20.52 -37.53 58.94
N ASN A 481 -20.60 -37.99 60.17
CA ASN A 481 -20.73 -39.42 60.50
C ASN A 481 -22.15 -39.89 60.31
N MET A 482 -22.35 -40.84 59.46
CA MET A 482 -23.67 -41.36 59.06
C MET A 482 -23.81 -42.85 59.32
N PRO A 483 -25.04 -43.41 59.44
CA PRO A 483 -25.26 -44.83 59.27
C PRO A 483 -24.64 -45.31 57.95
N VAL A 484 -24.04 -46.51 57.93
CA VAL A 484 -23.30 -47.04 56.77
C VAL A 484 -24.15 -47.04 55.48
N GLU A 485 -25.42 -47.46 55.58
CA GLU A 485 -26.32 -47.48 54.42
C GLU A 485 -26.72 -46.09 53.94
N ALA A 486 -26.88 -45.11 54.84
CA ALA A 486 -27.12 -43.71 54.47
C ALA A 486 -25.92 -43.10 53.75
N ALA A 487 -24.72 -43.34 54.29
CA ALA A 487 -23.47 -42.88 53.64
C ALA A 487 -23.29 -43.55 52.26
N LYS A 488 -23.68 -44.85 52.13
CA LYS A 488 -23.67 -45.55 50.86
C LYS A 488 -24.63 -44.90 49.86
N PHE A 489 -25.83 -44.52 50.27
CA PHE A 489 -26.79 -43.84 49.40
C PHE A 489 -26.21 -42.51 48.91
N ILE A 490 -25.68 -41.65 49.77
CA ILE A 490 -25.05 -40.37 49.40
C ILE A 490 -23.89 -40.62 48.43
N TYR A 491 -23.07 -41.63 48.71
CA TYR A 491 -21.94 -41.99 47.83
C TYR A 491 -22.41 -42.42 46.42
N ASP A 492 -23.40 -43.32 46.33
CA ASP A 492 -23.85 -43.86 45.05
C ASP A 492 -24.66 -42.83 44.22
N TRP A 493 -25.52 -42.06 44.90
CA TRP A 493 -26.45 -41.14 44.27
C TRP A 493 -25.78 -39.81 43.85
N SER A 494 -24.86 -39.25 44.69
CA SER A 494 -24.23 -37.97 44.34
C SER A 494 -23.23 -38.11 43.23
N ASP A 495 -23.14 -37.09 42.38
CA ASP A 495 -22.14 -36.98 41.34
C ASP A 495 -21.02 -36.02 41.80
N TYR A 496 -19.87 -36.04 41.10
CA TYR A 496 -18.89 -34.96 41.26
C TYR A 496 -19.55 -33.65 40.83
N GLY A 497 -19.41 -32.61 41.67
CA GLY A 497 -20.09 -31.33 41.45
C GLY A 497 -21.47 -31.21 42.13
N THR A 498 -22.02 -32.30 42.70
CA THR A 498 -23.27 -32.19 43.49
C THR A 498 -23.12 -31.16 44.57
N THR A 499 -24.03 -30.17 44.62
CA THR A 499 -24.04 -29.11 45.60
C THR A 499 -24.33 -29.65 47.01
N VAL A 500 -23.59 -29.16 48.01
CA VAL A 500 -23.79 -29.44 49.45
C VAL A 500 -24.02 -28.13 50.14
N VAL A 501 -25.17 -27.91 50.72
CA VAL A 501 -25.48 -26.73 51.53
C VAL A 501 -25.46 -27.13 52.99
N SER A 502 -24.46 -26.69 53.70
CA SER A 502 -24.28 -26.93 55.14
C SER A 502 -24.71 -25.71 55.94
N HIS A 503 -25.65 -25.87 56.84
CA HIS A 503 -26.22 -24.75 57.61
C HIS A 503 -26.73 -25.22 58.98
N TYR A 504 -27.05 -24.25 59.82
CA TYR A 504 -27.72 -24.47 61.10
C TYR A 504 -29.23 -24.34 60.99
#